data_95c52ad6b9954ec3aaf28c35c89e4c32
#
_entry.id   95c52ad6b9954ec3aaf28c35c89e4c32
#
_cell.length_a   1.000
_cell.length_b   1.000
_cell.length_c   1.000
_cell.angle_alpha   90.00
_cell.angle_beta   90.00
_cell.angle_gamma   90.00
#
_symmetry.space_group_name_H-M   'P 1'
#
loop_
_entity.id
_entity.type
_entity.pdbx_description
1 polymer ?
#
loop_
_entity_poly.entity_id
_entity_poly.type
_entity_poly.pdbx_seq_one_letter_code
_entity_poly.pdbx_strand_id
1 'polypeptide(L)'
;MRSAGVGYEHLPALGGRRSVVPGSPNDGWQVAAFRGYADHLRSAEFAEGRARLASLAASRRVAVMCAEAQPWRCHRRLIADVFAFDGWQVRHLMPSGRLDDHTPPPFAIRAEDGLPLYPADRQTPLFQGYTGSSQRP
;
A
#
# COMPACT_ATOMS: atom_id res chain seq x y z
N MET A 1 -0.62 18.62 17.83
CA MET A 1 -0.88 18.89 16.41
C MET A 1 -1.82 20.07 16.22
N ARG A 2 -2.85 20.18 17.01
CA ARG A 2 -3.79 21.30 16.84
C ARG A 2 -3.14 22.65 17.06
N SER A 3 -2.26 22.73 18.03
CA SER A 3 -1.60 24.01 18.34
C SER A 3 -0.70 24.48 17.21
N ALA A 4 -0.30 23.59 16.32
CA ALA A 4 0.52 23.93 15.16
C ALA A 4 -0.32 24.19 13.91
N GLY A 5 -1.64 24.21 14.03
CA GLY A 5 -2.52 24.41 12.88
C GLY A 5 -2.67 23.17 12.01
N VAL A 6 -2.28 22.01 12.52
CA VAL A 6 -2.37 20.75 11.78
C VAL A 6 -3.59 19.99 12.26
N GLY A 7 -4.47 19.62 11.36
CA GLY A 7 -5.64 18.81 11.69
C GLY A 7 -5.26 17.36 11.89
N TYR A 8 -6.09 16.63 12.58
CA TYR A 8 -5.89 15.21 12.82
C TYR A 8 -7.21 14.46 12.67
N GLU A 9 -7.14 13.32 12.01
CA GLU A 9 -8.32 12.46 11.87
C GLU A 9 -7.86 11.01 11.96
N HIS A 10 -8.56 10.21 12.76
CA HIS A 10 -8.28 8.79 12.92
C HIS A 10 -9.19 8.00 11.97
N LEU A 11 -8.59 7.13 11.15
CA LEU A 11 -9.31 6.32 10.17
C LEU A 11 -9.10 4.84 10.47
N PRO A 12 -9.89 4.25 11.38
CA PRO A 12 -9.70 2.82 11.72
C PRO A 12 -9.89 1.90 10.52
N ALA A 13 -10.65 2.32 9.52
CA ALA A 13 -10.86 1.52 8.31
C ALA A 13 -9.56 1.22 7.57
N LEU A 14 -8.55 2.06 7.77
CA LEU A 14 -7.23 1.86 7.17
C LEU A 14 -6.24 1.21 8.13
N GLY A 15 -6.70 0.78 9.30
CA GLY A 15 -5.83 0.16 10.30
C GLY A 15 -5.23 -1.14 9.81
N GLY A 16 -4.09 -1.52 10.39
CA GLY A 16 -3.18 -2.48 9.80
C GLY A 16 -3.33 -3.93 10.19
N ARG A 17 -4.08 -4.27 11.24
CA ARG A 17 -4.12 -5.65 11.69
C ARG A 17 -5.25 -6.40 11.02
N ARG A 18 -4.91 -7.25 10.07
CA ARG A 18 -5.89 -8.01 9.29
C ARG A 18 -5.41 -9.45 9.16
N SER A 19 -6.35 -10.38 9.29
CA SER A 19 -6.06 -11.80 9.20
C SER A 19 -5.85 -12.22 7.75
N VAL A 20 -4.97 -13.21 7.57
CA VAL A 20 -4.74 -13.79 6.26
C VAL A 20 -5.96 -14.61 5.85
N VAL A 21 -6.37 -14.47 4.60
CA VAL A 21 -7.46 -15.28 4.03
C VAL A 21 -6.82 -16.50 3.36
N PRO A 22 -7.26 -17.72 3.70
CA PRO A 22 -6.72 -18.92 3.04
C PRO A 22 -6.94 -18.85 1.53
N GLY A 23 -5.92 -19.25 0.79
CA GLY A 23 -6.00 -19.19 -0.67
C GLY A 23 -5.85 -17.81 -1.27
N SER A 24 -5.36 -16.86 -0.50
CA SER A 24 -5.19 -15.48 -0.96
C SER A 24 -4.33 -15.40 -2.20
N PRO A 25 -4.74 -14.61 -3.21
CA PRO A 25 -3.90 -14.35 -4.38
C PRO A 25 -2.74 -13.42 -4.10
N ASN A 26 -2.65 -12.88 -2.88
CA ASN A 26 -1.60 -11.93 -2.49
C ASN A 26 -0.43 -12.63 -1.81
N ASP A 27 -0.09 -13.80 -2.29
CA ASP A 27 0.93 -14.65 -1.67
C ASP A 27 2.37 -14.22 -2.03
N GLY A 28 2.52 -13.14 -2.80
CA GLY A 28 3.83 -12.55 -3.02
C GLY A 28 4.42 -11.90 -1.79
N TRP A 29 3.59 -11.46 -0.86
CA TRP A 29 4.06 -10.95 0.42
C TRP A 29 4.40 -12.11 1.34
N GLN A 30 5.63 -12.13 1.85
CA GLN A 30 6.05 -13.18 2.77
C GLN A 30 5.58 -12.92 4.19
N VAL A 31 5.38 -11.68 4.56
CA VAL A 31 4.90 -11.33 5.88
C VAL A 31 3.38 -11.51 5.92
N ALA A 32 2.92 -12.36 6.83
CA ALA A 32 1.50 -12.70 6.92
C ALA A 32 0.62 -11.46 7.10
N ALA A 33 1.07 -10.52 7.92
CA ALA A 33 0.30 -9.29 8.15
C ALA A 33 0.10 -8.50 6.87
N PHE A 34 1.09 -8.49 5.98
CA PHE A 34 0.97 -7.79 4.71
C PHE A 34 0.01 -8.52 3.77
N ARG A 35 0.05 -9.87 3.76
CA ARG A 35 -0.93 -10.63 2.98
C ARG A 35 -2.35 -10.33 3.43
N GLY A 36 -2.56 -10.32 4.75
CA GLY A 36 -3.89 -10.00 5.29
C GLY A 36 -4.33 -8.60 4.92
N TYR A 37 -3.43 -7.64 4.99
CA TYR A 37 -3.79 -6.27 4.61
C TYR A 37 -4.06 -6.16 3.12
N ALA A 38 -3.31 -6.86 2.29
CA ALA A 38 -3.54 -6.86 0.84
C ALA A 38 -4.94 -7.38 0.52
N ASP A 39 -5.39 -8.40 1.24
CA ASP A 39 -6.76 -8.89 1.08
C ASP A 39 -7.78 -7.85 1.52
N HIS A 40 -7.45 -7.09 2.57
CA HIS A 40 -8.33 -6.05 3.10
C HIS A 40 -8.55 -4.91 2.09
N LEU A 41 -7.63 -4.71 1.16
CA LEU A 41 -7.76 -3.62 0.18
C LEU A 41 -9.05 -3.68 -0.61
N ARG A 42 -9.66 -4.86 -0.72
CA ARG A 42 -10.90 -5.03 -1.48
C ARG A 42 -12.15 -5.02 -0.62
N SER A 43 -12.01 -4.76 0.67
CA SER A 43 -13.17 -4.70 1.57
C SER A 43 -13.90 -3.38 1.42
N ALA A 44 -15.19 -3.39 1.76
CA ALA A 44 -15.97 -2.16 1.79
C ALA A 44 -15.43 -1.19 2.83
N GLU A 45 -14.92 -1.71 3.94
CA GLU A 45 -14.33 -0.89 4.98
C GLU A 45 -13.14 -0.11 4.45
N PHE A 46 -12.24 -0.78 3.72
CA PHE A 46 -11.09 -0.10 3.13
C PHE A 46 -11.54 0.95 2.11
N ALA A 47 -12.56 0.63 1.31
CA ALA A 47 -13.05 1.56 0.30
C ALA A 47 -13.54 2.86 0.94
N GLU A 48 -14.19 2.78 2.09
CA GLU A 48 -14.63 3.97 2.80
C GLU A 48 -13.45 4.81 3.28
N GLY A 49 -12.45 4.15 3.88
CA GLY A 49 -11.25 4.85 4.36
C GLY A 49 -10.47 5.47 3.22
N ARG A 50 -10.35 4.75 2.11
CA ARG A 50 -9.67 5.25 0.93
C ARG A 50 -10.37 6.50 0.38
N ALA A 51 -11.69 6.46 0.30
CA ALA A 51 -12.46 7.59 -0.21
C ALA A 51 -12.30 8.81 0.70
N ARG A 52 -12.31 8.59 2.02
CA ARG A 52 -12.13 9.69 2.96
C ARG A 52 -10.74 10.30 2.85
N LEU A 53 -9.71 9.46 2.75
CA LEU A 53 -8.34 9.94 2.61
C LEU A 53 -8.16 10.71 1.31
N ALA A 54 -8.72 10.19 0.21
CA ALA A 54 -8.63 10.88 -1.08
C ALA A 54 -9.34 12.24 -1.04
N SER A 55 -10.49 12.30 -0.36
CA SER A 55 -11.23 13.55 -0.22
C SER A 55 -10.42 14.58 0.55
N LEU A 56 -9.77 14.17 1.63
CA LEU A 56 -8.91 15.08 2.40
C LEU A 56 -7.73 15.56 1.56
N ALA A 57 -7.11 14.64 0.83
CA ALA A 57 -5.91 14.96 0.04
C ALA A 57 -6.23 15.85 -1.16
N ALA A 58 -7.47 15.82 -1.64
CA ALA A 58 -7.87 16.66 -2.78
C ALA A 58 -7.89 18.14 -2.43
N SER A 59 -8.09 18.47 -1.16
CA SER A 59 -8.21 19.88 -0.76
C SER A 59 -7.09 20.35 0.16
N ARG A 60 -6.23 19.47 0.62
CA ARG A 60 -5.15 19.84 1.53
C ARG A 60 -4.02 18.84 1.47
N ARG A 61 -2.88 19.23 2.03
CA ARG A 61 -1.73 18.32 2.11
C ARG A 61 -1.94 17.38 3.28
N VAL A 62 -1.79 16.06 3.01
CA VAL A 62 -2.11 15.05 4.00
C VAL A 62 -0.89 14.14 4.21
N ALA A 63 -0.65 13.75 5.46
CA ALA A 63 0.31 12.71 5.79
C ALA A 63 -0.40 11.61 6.57
N VAL A 64 -0.12 10.37 6.21
CA VAL A 64 -0.63 9.20 6.91
C VAL A 64 0.42 8.74 7.90
N MET A 65 0.02 8.42 9.13
CA MET A 65 0.98 7.99 10.14
C MET A 65 0.45 6.81 10.94
N CYS A 66 1.38 6.04 11.48
CA CYS A 66 1.07 4.95 12.41
C CYS A 66 2.21 4.85 13.41
N ALA A 67 2.17 3.82 14.28
CA ALA A 67 3.19 3.66 15.31
C ALA A 67 4.55 3.24 14.75
N GLU A 68 4.60 2.65 13.54
CA GLU A 68 5.86 2.21 12.94
C GLU A 68 6.51 3.35 12.19
N ALA A 69 7.76 3.66 12.53
CA ALA A 69 8.46 4.79 11.92
C ALA A 69 8.92 4.49 10.49
N GLN A 70 9.19 3.22 10.18
CA GLN A 70 9.77 2.85 8.90
C GLN A 70 8.67 2.38 7.96
N PRO A 71 8.44 3.08 6.84
CA PRO A 71 7.29 2.77 5.98
C PRO A 71 7.34 1.36 5.39
N TRP A 72 8.55 0.82 5.14
CA TRP A 72 8.66 -0.51 4.55
C TRP A 72 8.34 -1.64 5.52
N ARG A 73 8.13 -1.32 6.80
CA ARG A 73 7.78 -2.30 7.83
C ARG A 73 6.34 -2.18 8.28
N CYS A 74 5.54 -1.44 7.53
CA CYS A 74 4.22 -1.06 7.97
C CYS A 74 3.23 -1.20 6.82
N HIS A 75 1.97 -1.47 7.14
CA HIS A 75 0.90 -1.55 6.16
C HIS A 75 0.74 -0.26 5.34
N ARG A 76 1.35 0.84 5.76
CA ARG A 76 1.34 2.07 4.96
C ARG A 76 1.91 1.86 3.56
N ARG A 77 2.79 0.86 3.39
CA ARG A 77 3.29 0.53 2.05
C ARG A 77 2.16 0.17 1.11
N LEU A 78 1.19 -0.61 1.61
CA LEU A 78 0.09 -1.05 0.77
C LEU A 78 -0.89 0.08 0.49
N ILE A 79 -1.12 0.95 1.47
CA ILE A 79 -1.90 2.17 1.22
C ILE A 79 -1.21 3.02 0.16
N ALA A 80 0.11 3.15 0.26
CA ALA A 80 0.88 3.92 -0.70
C ALA A 80 0.77 3.32 -2.10
N ASP A 81 0.80 1.99 -2.22
CA ASP A 81 0.63 1.32 -3.51
C ASP A 81 -0.73 1.67 -4.12
N VAL A 82 -1.80 1.64 -3.32
CA VAL A 82 -3.14 1.97 -3.81
C VAL A 82 -3.17 3.37 -4.38
N PHE A 83 -2.64 4.34 -3.65
CA PHE A 83 -2.70 5.72 -4.10
C PHE A 83 -1.77 5.99 -5.27
N ALA A 84 -0.61 5.30 -5.31
CA ALA A 84 0.27 5.42 -6.47
C ALA A 84 -0.40 4.87 -7.73
N PHE A 85 -1.10 3.73 -7.61
CA PHE A 85 -1.84 3.17 -8.74
C PHE A 85 -3.00 4.05 -9.16
N ASP A 86 -3.54 4.86 -8.23
CA ASP A 86 -4.59 5.83 -8.55
C ASP A 86 -4.05 7.11 -9.19
N GLY A 87 -2.73 7.23 -9.33
CA GLY A 87 -2.13 8.39 -9.96
C GLY A 87 -1.67 9.48 -9.00
N TRP A 88 -1.77 9.26 -7.70
CA TRP A 88 -1.28 10.23 -6.73
C TRP A 88 0.25 10.18 -6.65
N GLN A 89 0.85 11.34 -6.39
CA GLN A 89 2.25 11.37 -6.02
C GLN A 89 2.36 11.05 -4.53
N VAL A 90 3.02 9.94 -4.22
CA VAL A 90 3.14 9.45 -2.85
C VAL A 90 4.60 9.48 -2.45
N ARG A 91 4.90 10.06 -1.31
CA ARG A 91 6.26 10.12 -0.79
C ARG A 91 6.27 9.74 0.68
N HIS A 92 7.38 9.17 1.11
CA HIS A 92 7.59 8.78 2.50
C HIS A 92 8.41 9.84 3.20
N LEU A 93 7.87 10.35 4.30
CA LEU A 93 8.60 11.30 5.14
C LEU A 93 9.46 10.50 6.10
N MET A 94 10.75 10.57 5.92
CA MET A 94 11.71 9.80 6.71
C MET A 94 12.05 10.54 8.01
N PRO A 95 12.54 9.81 9.04
CA PRO A 95 12.90 10.48 10.31
C PRO A 95 13.90 11.61 10.15
N SER A 96 14.74 11.56 9.13
CA SER A 96 15.71 12.63 8.85
C SER A 96 15.06 13.88 8.28
N GLY A 97 13.78 13.83 7.93
CA GLY A 97 13.09 14.89 7.22
C GLY A 97 13.14 14.74 5.70
N ARG A 98 13.87 13.76 5.20
CA ARG A 98 13.96 13.53 3.76
C ARG A 98 12.65 12.95 3.24
N LEU A 99 12.27 13.34 2.04
CA LEU A 99 11.10 12.79 1.36
C LEU A 99 11.56 11.83 0.26
N ASP A 100 11.17 10.57 0.34
CA ASP A 100 11.52 9.56 -0.64
C ASP A 100 10.27 9.20 -1.45
N ASP A 101 10.40 9.17 -2.77
CA ASP A 101 9.29 8.76 -3.63
C ASP A 101 8.95 7.30 -3.38
N HIS A 102 7.65 7.02 -3.34
CA HIS A 102 7.18 5.65 -3.16
C HIS A 102 7.27 4.89 -4.48
N THR A 103 7.76 3.66 -4.40
CA THR A 103 7.79 2.74 -5.53
C THR A 103 7.12 1.44 -5.10
N PRO A 104 6.06 0.99 -5.78
CA PRO A 104 5.47 -0.31 -5.47
C PRO A 104 6.48 -1.42 -5.66
N PRO A 105 6.34 -2.54 -4.93
CA PRO A 105 7.27 -3.65 -5.10
C PRO A 105 7.15 -4.25 -6.50
N PRO A 106 8.23 -4.88 -7.00
CA PRO A 106 8.20 -5.40 -8.37
C PRO A 106 7.13 -6.46 -8.61
N PHE A 107 6.72 -7.18 -7.57
CA PHE A 107 5.70 -8.21 -7.72
C PHE A 107 4.27 -7.67 -7.62
N ALA A 108 4.10 -6.38 -7.43
CA ALA A 108 2.77 -5.78 -7.42
C ALA A 108 2.30 -5.59 -8.86
N ILE A 109 1.08 -6.02 -9.14
CA ILE A 109 0.46 -5.76 -10.44
C ILE A 109 -0.86 -5.05 -10.23
N ARG A 110 -1.32 -4.38 -11.27
CA ARG A 110 -2.59 -3.68 -11.23
C ARG A 110 -3.67 -4.65 -11.69
N ALA A 111 -4.63 -4.95 -10.81
CA ALA A 111 -5.73 -5.84 -11.15
C ALA A 111 -6.79 -5.09 -11.96
N GLU A 112 -7.78 -5.84 -12.45
CA GLU A 112 -8.86 -5.24 -13.25
C GLU A 112 -9.63 -4.18 -12.49
N ASP A 113 -9.75 -4.35 -11.17
CA ASP A 113 -10.44 -3.37 -10.33
C ASP A 113 -9.58 -2.14 -10.04
N GLY A 114 -8.37 -2.06 -10.60
CA GLY A 114 -7.47 -0.95 -10.40
C GLY A 114 -6.67 -1.02 -9.12
N LEU A 115 -6.94 -1.99 -8.25
CA LEU A 115 -6.23 -2.16 -6.99
C LEU A 115 -5.00 -3.02 -7.17
N PRO A 116 -4.02 -2.90 -6.27
CA PRO A 116 -2.84 -3.77 -6.32
C PRO A 116 -3.19 -5.22 -6.05
N LEU A 117 -2.49 -6.11 -6.72
CA LEU A 117 -2.52 -7.53 -6.46
C LEU A 117 -1.07 -8.00 -6.36
N TYR A 118 -0.80 -8.91 -5.44
CA TYR A 118 0.57 -9.29 -5.12
C TYR A 118 0.76 -10.81 -5.26
N PRO A 119 0.70 -11.35 -6.47
CA PRO A 119 0.87 -12.78 -6.65
C PRO A 119 2.31 -13.19 -6.41
N ALA A 120 2.52 -14.40 -5.90
CA ALA A 120 3.86 -14.93 -5.80
C ALA A 120 4.36 -15.21 -7.23
N ASP A 121 5.47 -15.57 -7.42
CA ASP A 121 6.31 -15.88 -8.54
C ASP A 121 5.67 -16.22 -9.89
N ARG A 122 4.37 -16.04 -10.09
CA ARG A 122 3.77 -16.28 -11.39
C ARG A 122 4.24 -15.33 -12.47
N GLN A 123 4.76 -14.21 -12.08
CA GLN A 123 5.31 -13.26 -13.02
C GLN A 123 6.69 -13.66 -13.47
N THR A 124 7.22 -14.72 -12.96
CA THR A 124 8.53 -15.12 -13.38
C THR A 124 8.43 -15.96 -14.60
N PRO A 125 7.99 -16.51 -15.15
CA PRO A 125 8.16 -17.32 -16.27
C PRO A 125 7.80 -16.85 -17.58
N LEU A 126 7.84 -16.69 -17.61
CA LEU A 126 7.63 -16.38 -18.50
C LEU A 126 8.34 -15.92 -19.06
N PHE A 127 8.65 -16.24 -18.45
CA PHE A 127 9.28 -15.85 -18.69
C PHE A 127 10.05 -16.13 -18.89
N GLN A 128 10.12 -16.82 -18.72
CA GLN A 128 10.88 -16.98 -18.74
C GLN A 128 11.33 -16.86 -19.39
N GLY A 129 11.27 -17.18 -19.68
CA GLY A 129 11.71 -16.78 -20.11
C GLY A 129 12.04 -16.19 -20.15
N TYR A 130 12.02 -16.11 -19.79
CA TYR A 130 12.43 -15.43 -19.64
C TYR A 130 12.92 -15.15 -19.35
N THR A 131 12.91 -15.08 -19.36
CA THR A 131 13.32 -14.80 -18.89
C THR A 131 13.74 -14.49 -18.36
N GLY A 132 13.84 -14.45 -18.45
CA GLY A 132 14.00 -13.94 -17.91
C GLY A 132 13.94 -13.56 -17.18
N SER A 133 13.97 -13.50 -17.13
CA SER A 133 13.89 -13.05 -16.42
C SER A 133 13.91 -12.64 -15.70
N SER A 134 13.85 -12.37 -15.80
CA SER A 134 13.83 -11.88 -15.13
C SER A 134 13.81 -11.39 -14.52
N GLN A 135 13.66 -11.18 -14.59
CA GLN A 135 13.56 -10.60 -13.94
C GLN A 135 13.25 -10.33 -13.08
N ARG A 136 13.18 -10.36 -12.87
CA ARG A 136 12.74 -10.25 -11.99
C ARG A 136 12.79 -9.68 -11.19
N PRO A 137 12.70 -9.38 -11.05
CA PRO A 137 13.06 -8.58 -10.03
C PRO A 137 12.96 -8.69 -8.88
#